data_0d3deb4bf934746ceaef4f79e4b29115
#
_entry.id   0d3deb4bf934746ceaef4f79e4b29115
#
_cell.length_a   1.000
_cell.length_b   1.000
_cell.length_c   1.000
_cell.angle_alpha   90.00
_cell.angle_beta   90.00
_cell.angle_gamma   90.00
#
_symmetry.space_group_name_H-M   'P 1'
#
loop_
_entity.id
_entity.type
_entity.pdbx_description
1 polymer ?
#
loop_
_entity_poly.entity_id
_entity_poly.type
_entity_poly.pdbx_seq_one_letter_code
_entity_poly.pdbx_strand_id
1 'polypeptide(L)'
;NRTCQCQGNFMGYNCGECRFGYTGPNCTVRRTVIRKEIFKLTEAEKDKFIAYLNLAKRTISQDFVISTGTYEQMNNGSNPLFADINVYDLFVWLHYYASRDAFLEGGGVFQDIDFAHEAPGFXPWHRFFLLLWEREIQ
;
A
#
# COMPACT_ATOMS: atom_id res chain seq x y z
N ASN A 1 3.42 -24.10 -10.07
CA ASN A 1 3.12 -23.24 -8.93
C ASN A 1 1.62 -23.23 -8.68
N ARG A 2 1.20 -23.72 -7.51
CA ARG A 2 -0.20 -23.68 -7.11
C ARG A 2 -0.41 -22.45 -6.22
N THR A 3 -1.07 -21.47 -6.77
CA THR A 3 -1.42 -20.27 -6.01
C THR A 3 -2.82 -20.47 -5.43
N CYS A 4 -2.97 -20.28 -4.14
CA CYS A 4 -4.28 -20.36 -3.50
C CYS A 4 -5.15 -19.23 -3.98
N GLN A 5 -6.36 -19.56 -4.40
CA GLN A 5 -7.36 -18.55 -4.78
C GLN A 5 -8.48 -18.55 -3.74
N CYS A 6 -8.68 -17.43 -3.12
CA CYS A 6 -9.72 -17.28 -2.11
C CYS A 6 -11.11 -17.27 -2.78
N GLN A 7 -12.06 -17.95 -2.15
CA GLN A 7 -13.43 -18.00 -2.65
C GLN A 7 -14.25 -16.82 -2.15
N GLY A 8 -15.29 -16.46 -2.89
CA GLY A 8 -16.19 -15.37 -2.52
C GLY A 8 -15.48 -14.04 -2.39
N ASN A 9 -15.75 -13.32 -1.31
CA ASN A 9 -15.17 -12.00 -1.07
C ASN A 9 -14.01 -12.02 -0.08
N PHE A 10 -13.33 -13.16 0.04
CA PHE A 10 -12.12 -13.27 0.86
C PHE A 10 -10.88 -12.91 0.06
N MET A 11 -9.83 -12.47 0.76
CA MET A 11 -8.53 -12.14 0.18
C MET A 11 -7.42 -12.24 1.24
N GLY A 12 -6.23 -11.94 0.85
CA GLY A 12 -5.07 -11.87 1.76
C GLY A 12 -4.50 -13.25 2.09
N TYR A 13 -3.56 -13.24 3.03
CA TYR A 13 -2.86 -14.46 3.44
C TYR A 13 -3.86 -15.43 4.09
N ASN A 14 -3.85 -16.68 3.65
CA ASN A 14 -4.77 -17.72 4.10
C ASN A 14 -6.25 -17.33 3.96
N CYS A 15 -6.57 -16.38 3.08
CA CYS A 15 -7.94 -15.90 2.88
C CYS A 15 -8.57 -15.38 4.18
N GLY A 16 -7.76 -14.76 5.02
CA GLY A 16 -8.19 -14.27 6.34
C GLY A 16 -8.83 -12.89 6.36
N GLU A 17 -8.91 -12.24 5.19
CA GLU A 17 -9.38 -10.86 5.11
C GLU A 17 -10.52 -10.72 4.12
N CYS A 18 -11.31 -9.68 4.28
CA CYS A 18 -12.36 -9.37 3.31
C CYS A 18 -11.83 -8.47 2.20
N ARG A 19 -12.33 -8.70 0.97
CA ARG A 19 -12.07 -7.78 -0.14
C ARG A 19 -12.61 -6.39 0.18
N PHE A 20 -12.04 -5.38 -0.46
CA PHE A 20 -12.50 -4.00 -0.31
C PHE A 20 -14.01 -3.91 -0.53
N GLY A 21 -14.69 -3.20 0.35
CA GLY A 21 -16.14 -3.02 0.28
C GLY A 21 -16.94 -4.09 1.00
N TYR A 22 -16.27 -5.05 1.65
CA TYR A 22 -16.94 -6.12 2.38
C TYR A 22 -16.40 -6.21 3.81
N THR A 23 -17.24 -6.74 4.71
CA THR A 23 -16.90 -6.94 6.11
C THR A 23 -17.72 -8.09 6.70
N GLY A 24 -17.49 -8.39 7.95
CA GLY A 24 -18.16 -9.47 8.67
C GLY A 24 -17.40 -10.78 8.57
N PRO A 25 -17.76 -11.78 9.39
CA PRO A 25 -17.00 -13.03 9.47
C PRO A 25 -16.99 -13.83 8.16
N ASN A 26 -18.03 -13.68 7.35
CA ASN A 26 -18.13 -14.38 6.06
C ASN A 26 -17.90 -13.43 4.86
N CYS A 27 -17.48 -12.19 5.11
CA CYS A 27 -17.22 -11.20 4.06
C CYS A 27 -18.43 -10.99 3.12
N THR A 28 -19.64 -11.05 3.67
CA THR A 28 -20.88 -10.89 2.90
C THR A 28 -21.57 -9.55 3.13
N VAL A 29 -21.21 -8.86 4.19
CA VAL A 29 -21.83 -7.57 4.52
C VAL A 29 -21.13 -6.46 3.72
N ARG A 30 -21.89 -5.67 3.00
CA ARG A 30 -21.32 -4.51 2.28
C ARG A 30 -20.97 -3.41 3.28
N ARG A 31 -19.78 -2.87 3.11
CA ARG A 31 -19.28 -1.77 3.93
C ARG A 31 -19.15 -0.53 3.05
N THR A 32 -19.91 0.51 3.40
CA THR A 32 -19.78 1.81 2.75
C THR A 32 -18.93 2.71 3.64
N VAL A 33 -17.88 3.28 3.07
CA VAL A 33 -17.00 4.20 3.77
C VAL A 33 -17.13 5.57 3.09
N ILE A 34 -17.35 6.60 3.89
CA ILE A 34 -17.46 7.96 3.40
C ILE A 34 -16.17 8.70 3.76
N ARG A 35 -15.44 9.17 2.74
CA ARG A 35 -14.32 10.10 2.95
C ARG A 35 -14.90 11.49 3.15
N LYS A 36 -14.89 11.94 4.40
CA LYS A 36 -15.30 13.30 4.70
C LYS A 36 -14.26 14.29 4.18
N GLU A 37 -14.73 15.38 3.65
CA GLU A 37 -13.87 16.52 3.30
C GLU A 37 -13.30 17.11 4.60
N ILE A 38 -12.02 17.50 4.58
CA ILE A 38 -11.28 17.84 5.80
C ILE A 38 -11.92 18.97 6.60
N PHE A 39 -12.52 19.97 5.93
CA PHE A 39 -13.18 21.08 6.63
C PHE A 39 -14.53 20.67 7.22
N LYS A 40 -15.02 19.47 6.90
CA LYS A 40 -16.27 18.92 7.48
C LYS A 40 -16.01 17.98 8.65
N LEU A 41 -14.75 17.77 9.00
CA LEU A 41 -14.40 16.99 10.18
C LEU A 41 -14.63 17.80 11.44
N THR A 42 -15.17 17.14 12.47
CA THR A 42 -15.20 17.72 13.82
C THR A 42 -13.78 17.79 14.39
N GLU A 43 -13.58 18.59 15.41
CA GLU A 43 -12.26 18.66 16.06
C GLU A 43 -11.82 17.28 16.57
N ALA A 44 -12.73 16.51 17.18
CA ALA A 44 -12.41 15.17 17.64
C ALA A 44 -11.98 14.23 16.49
N GLU A 45 -12.60 14.35 15.31
CA GLU A 45 -12.19 13.57 14.14
C GLU A 45 -10.83 14.00 13.61
N LYS A 46 -10.51 15.30 13.66
CA LYS A 46 -9.19 15.83 13.29
C LYS A 46 -8.11 15.31 14.24
N ASP A 47 -8.38 15.39 15.55
CA ASP A 47 -7.45 14.89 16.57
C ASP A 47 -7.18 13.39 16.39
N LYS A 48 -8.23 12.63 16.12
CA LYS A 48 -8.13 11.20 15.87
C LYS A 48 -7.27 10.93 14.62
N PHE A 49 -7.49 11.69 13.55
CA PHE A 49 -6.71 11.56 12.32
C PHE A 49 -5.22 11.82 12.59
N ILE A 50 -4.91 12.91 13.33
CA ILE A 50 -3.52 13.24 13.69
C ILE A 50 -2.91 12.13 14.56
N ALA A 51 -3.69 11.60 15.52
CA ALA A 51 -3.23 10.51 16.38
C ALA A 51 -2.87 9.27 15.57
N TYR A 52 -3.69 8.91 14.58
CA TYR A 52 -3.42 7.76 13.71
C TYR A 52 -2.20 7.99 12.82
N LEU A 53 -1.99 9.21 12.30
CA LEU A 53 -0.77 9.52 11.55
C LEU A 53 0.47 9.32 12.43
N ASN A 54 0.41 9.81 13.67
CA ASN A 54 1.52 9.67 14.60
C ASN A 54 1.74 8.20 15.00
N LEU A 55 0.67 7.44 15.13
CA LEU A 55 0.77 5.99 15.41
C LEU A 55 1.41 5.27 14.23
N ALA A 56 1.00 5.58 13.00
CA ALA A 56 1.56 4.96 11.79
C ALA A 56 3.07 5.20 11.68
N LYS A 57 3.57 6.36 12.14
CA LYS A 57 5.01 6.68 12.15
C LYS A 57 5.80 5.86 13.16
N ARG A 58 5.14 5.23 14.13
CA ARG A 58 5.79 4.47 15.18
C ARG A 58 5.51 2.97 15.11
N THR A 59 4.62 2.56 14.20
CA THR A 59 4.20 1.16 14.07
C THR A 59 4.92 0.55 12.89
N ILE A 60 5.71 -0.49 13.14
CA ILE A 60 6.39 -1.24 12.08
C ILE A 60 5.34 -2.04 11.32
N SER A 61 5.41 -1.99 10.00
CA SER A 61 4.54 -2.78 9.14
C SER A 61 4.74 -4.28 9.44
N GLN A 62 3.64 -5.00 9.58
CA GLN A 62 3.70 -6.45 9.81
C GLN A 62 3.68 -7.23 8.48
N ASP A 63 3.30 -6.58 7.41
CA ASP A 63 3.12 -7.23 6.11
C ASP A 63 4.24 -6.92 5.12
N PHE A 64 5.03 -5.87 5.36
CA PHE A 64 6.00 -5.40 4.36
C PHE A 64 7.34 -5.06 5.00
N VAL A 65 8.39 -5.41 4.28
CA VAL A 65 9.75 -4.90 4.48
C VAL A 65 10.18 -4.21 3.19
N ILE A 66 11.13 -3.31 3.26
CA ILE A 66 11.66 -2.66 2.06
C ILE A 66 13.03 -3.27 1.70
N SER A 67 13.31 -3.29 0.41
CA SER A 67 14.65 -3.62 -0.08
C SER A 67 15.54 -2.39 0.07
N THR A 68 16.71 -2.58 0.67
CA THR A 68 17.72 -1.53 0.81
C THR A 68 18.93 -1.76 -0.10
N GLY A 69 18.92 -2.86 -0.85
CA GLY A 69 19.99 -3.18 -1.78
C GLY A 69 19.79 -2.52 -3.14
N THR A 70 20.87 -2.21 -3.82
CA THR A 70 20.82 -1.76 -5.21
C THR A 70 20.45 -2.96 -6.10
N TYR A 71 20.05 -2.66 -7.35
CA TYR A 71 19.76 -3.68 -8.35
C TYR A 71 20.97 -4.64 -8.51
N GLU A 72 22.17 -4.09 -8.56
CA GLU A 72 23.39 -4.91 -8.71
C GLU A 72 23.61 -5.81 -7.51
N GLN A 73 23.46 -5.27 -6.30
CA GLN A 73 23.59 -6.06 -5.06
C GLN A 73 22.54 -7.17 -4.99
N MET A 74 21.33 -6.92 -5.47
CA MET A 74 20.27 -7.93 -5.45
C MET A 74 20.49 -9.05 -6.47
N ASN A 75 21.25 -8.79 -7.55
CA ASN A 75 21.42 -9.73 -8.64
C ASN A 75 22.78 -10.38 -8.75
N ASN A 76 23.76 -10.03 -7.90
CA ASN A 76 25.11 -10.60 -7.95
C ASN A 76 25.31 -11.77 -6.98
N GLY A 77 24.22 -12.31 -6.42
CA GLY A 77 24.29 -13.42 -5.48
C GLY A 77 24.49 -13.01 -4.02
N SER A 78 24.55 -11.70 -3.75
CA SER A 78 24.63 -11.22 -2.38
C SER A 78 23.32 -11.49 -1.65
N ASN A 79 23.38 -11.59 -0.33
CA ASN A 79 22.16 -11.70 0.47
C ASN A 79 21.29 -10.45 0.27
N PRO A 80 20.00 -10.63 0.05
CA PRO A 80 19.11 -9.48 -0.08
C PRO A 80 19.20 -8.59 1.17
N LEU A 81 19.29 -7.30 0.94
CA LEU A 81 19.31 -6.32 2.02
C LEU A 81 17.88 -5.83 2.22
N PHE A 82 17.30 -6.17 3.36
CA PHE A 82 15.94 -5.78 3.73
C PHE A 82 15.96 -5.04 5.07
N ALA A 83 15.02 -4.15 5.24
CA ALA A 83 14.84 -3.42 6.49
C ALA A 83 13.36 -3.30 6.82
N ASP A 84 13.07 -3.34 8.11
CA ASP A 84 11.74 -3.02 8.60
C ASP A 84 11.42 -1.56 8.30
N ILE A 85 10.15 -1.28 8.10
CA ILE A 85 9.69 0.08 7.81
C ILE A 85 8.40 0.33 8.58
N ASN A 86 8.23 1.55 9.10
CA ASN A 86 6.96 1.90 9.73
C ASN A 86 5.88 2.13 8.67
N VAL A 87 4.62 2.04 9.09
CA VAL A 87 3.48 2.11 8.17
C VAL A 87 3.47 3.42 7.38
N TYR A 88 3.76 4.56 8.01
CA TYR A 88 3.76 5.84 7.33
C TYR A 88 4.84 5.91 6.25
N ASP A 89 6.08 5.56 6.62
CA ASP A 89 7.21 5.63 5.69
C ASP A 89 7.09 4.59 4.57
N LEU A 90 6.42 3.46 4.81
CA LEU A 90 6.10 2.50 3.74
C LEU A 90 5.32 3.19 2.62
N PHE A 91 4.31 4.00 2.96
CA PHE A 91 3.52 4.68 1.94
C PHE A 91 4.30 5.82 1.27
N VAL A 92 5.20 6.49 2.00
CA VAL A 92 6.13 7.44 1.38
C VAL A 92 7.04 6.72 0.38
N TRP A 93 7.58 5.57 0.77
CA TRP A 93 8.45 4.73 -0.06
C TRP A 93 7.73 4.26 -1.33
N LEU A 94 6.51 3.74 -1.17
CA LEU A 94 5.69 3.27 -2.30
C LEU A 94 5.41 4.41 -3.29
N HIS A 95 5.07 5.59 -2.79
CA HIS A 95 4.79 6.76 -3.63
C HIS A 95 6.05 7.22 -4.38
N TYR A 96 7.17 7.28 -3.66
CA TYR A 96 8.45 7.69 -4.26
C TYR A 96 8.85 6.75 -5.40
N TYR A 97 8.77 5.45 -5.18
CA TYR A 97 9.21 4.48 -6.19
C TYR A 97 8.21 4.33 -7.35
N ALA A 98 6.94 4.66 -7.15
CA ALA A 98 5.98 4.69 -8.26
C ALA A 98 6.26 5.81 -9.25
N SER A 99 7.01 6.84 -8.84
CA SER A 99 7.43 7.97 -9.70
C SER A 99 8.83 7.81 -10.25
N ARG A 100 9.41 6.63 -10.12
CA ARG A 100 10.80 6.39 -10.58
C ARG A 100 10.81 5.46 -11.79
N ASP A 101 11.96 5.36 -12.41
CA ASP A 101 12.18 4.46 -13.52
C ASP A 101 11.69 3.05 -13.21
N ALA A 102 10.93 2.48 -14.10
CA ALA A 102 10.39 1.14 -13.93
C ALA A 102 11.34 0.08 -14.48
N PHE A 103 11.55 -0.97 -13.71
CA PHE A 103 12.32 -2.12 -14.15
C PHE A 103 11.40 -3.12 -14.86
N LEU A 104 11.85 -3.60 -16.00
CA LEU A 104 11.12 -4.58 -16.79
C LEU A 104 11.74 -5.95 -16.65
N GLU A 105 10.94 -6.96 -16.88
CA GLU A 105 11.42 -8.32 -17.02
C GLU A 105 12.48 -8.36 -18.13
N GLY A 106 13.60 -9.03 -17.88
CA GLY A 106 14.71 -9.07 -18.80
C GLY A 106 15.72 -7.94 -18.65
N GLY A 107 15.59 -7.13 -17.62
CA GLY A 107 16.57 -6.09 -17.27
C GLY A 107 16.39 -4.77 -18.00
N GLY A 108 15.32 -4.61 -18.76
CA GLY A 108 15.03 -3.32 -19.39
C GLY A 108 14.53 -2.31 -18.35
N VAL A 109 14.82 -1.04 -18.60
CA VAL A 109 14.38 0.06 -17.76
C VAL A 109 13.61 1.07 -18.61
N PHE A 110 12.43 1.44 -18.19
CA PHE A 110 11.73 2.61 -18.72
C PHE A 110 12.24 3.83 -17.98
N GLN A 111 12.92 4.69 -18.69
CA GLN A 111 13.45 5.94 -18.12
C GLN A 111 12.48 7.09 -18.38
N ASP A 112 12.49 8.02 -17.47
CA ASP A 112 11.72 9.27 -17.59
C ASP A 112 10.21 9.05 -17.69
N ILE A 113 9.69 7.95 -17.09
CA ILE A 113 8.26 7.70 -17.04
C ILE A 113 7.80 7.70 -15.59
N ASP A 114 6.92 8.61 -15.25
CA ASP A 114 6.27 8.67 -13.94
C ASP A 114 4.86 8.08 -14.05
N PHE A 115 4.75 6.81 -13.72
CA PHE A 115 3.47 6.09 -13.82
C PHE A 115 2.42 6.61 -12.83
N ALA A 116 2.86 7.23 -11.74
CA ALA A 116 1.95 7.71 -10.70
C ALA A 116 1.40 9.11 -11.01
N HIS A 117 2.18 9.97 -11.69
CA HIS A 117 1.83 11.39 -11.80
C HIS A 117 1.61 11.87 -13.23
N GLU A 118 2.07 11.11 -14.21
CA GLU A 118 1.91 11.50 -15.60
C GLU A 118 0.79 10.72 -16.27
N ALA A 119 0.17 11.36 -17.26
CA ALA A 119 -0.84 10.75 -18.11
C ALA A 119 -2.10 10.28 -17.33
N PRO A 120 -2.98 9.53 -17.96
CA PRO A 120 -4.26 9.08 -17.36
C PRO A 120 -4.11 8.17 -16.14
N GLY A 121 -2.91 7.72 -15.83
CA GLY A 121 -2.64 6.86 -14.68
C GLY A 121 -2.85 7.53 -13.33
N PHE A 122 -2.81 8.86 -13.27
CA PHE A 122 -2.88 9.60 -12.02
C PHE A 122 -4.07 9.19 -11.13
N UNK A 123 -5.05 9.17 -11.54
CA UNK A 123 -6.10 8.98 -10.89
C UNK A 123 -6.28 7.74 -10.40
N PRO A 124 -6.39 6.81 -11.24
CA PRO A 124 -6.63 5.47 -10.71
C PRO A 124 -5.54 5.02 -9.75
N TRP A 125 -4.27 5.38 -10.02
CA TRP A 125 -3.16 4.99 -9.14
C TRP A 125 -3.32 5.59 -7.74
N HIS A 126 -3.57 6.91 -7.64
CA HIS A 126 -3.71 7.56 -6.34
C HIS A 126 -4.96 7.08 -5.60
N ARG A 127 -6.05 6.80 -6.33
CA ARG A 127 -7.26 6.25 -5.71
C ARG A 127 -6.98 4.89 -5.06
N PHE A 128 -6.24 4.03 -5.75
CA PHE A 128 -5.85 2.73 -5.21
C PHE A 128 -4.88 2.90 -4.04
N PHE A 129 -3.90 3.77 -4.17
CA PHE A 129 -2.92 4.09 -3.13
C PHE A 129 -3.61 4.54 -1.83
N LEU A 130 -4.57 5.46 -1.94
CA LEU A 130 -5.33 5.93 -0.78
C LEU A 130 -6.17 4.82 -0.16
N LEU A 131 -6.70 3.92 -0.98
CA LEU A 131 -7.47 2.77 -0.48
C LEU A 131 -6.60 1.84 0.36
N LEU A 132 -5.37 1.59 -0.08
CA LEU A 132 -4.40 0.81 0.69
C LEU A 132 -4.06 1.50 2.01
N TRP A 133 -3.79 2.82 1.95
CA TRP A 133 -3.49 3.61 3.14
C TRP A 133 -4.64 3.53 4.15
N GLU A 134 -5.87 3.74 3.70
CA GLU A 134 -7.06 3.68 4.56
C GLU A 134 -7.20 2.31 5.23
N ARG A 135 -6.85 1.25 4.51
CA ARG A 135 -6.89 -0.11 5.05
C ARG A 135 -5.85 -0.31 6.16
N GLU A 136 -4.66 0.20 5.95
CA GLU A 136 -3.56 0.04 6.93
C GLU A 136 -3.82 0.78 8.23
N ILE A 137 -4.58 1.89 8.21
CA ILE A 137 -4.81 2.70 9.40
C ILE A 137 -6.15 2.40 10.09
N GLN A 138 -6.95 1.41 9.63
CA GLN A 138 -8.20 1.01 10.27
C GLN A 138 -8.00 0.00 11.40
#